data_017dbda1ce26ede50b2a61e1216172a6
#
_entry.id   017dbda1ce26ede50b2a61e1216172a6
#
_cell.length_a   1.000
_cell.length_b   1.000
_cell.length_c   1.000
_cell.angle_alpha   90.00
_cell.angle_beta   90.00
_cell.angle_gamma   90.00
#
_symmetry.space_group_name_H-M   'P 1'
#
loop_
_entity.id
_entity.type
_entity.pdbx_description
1 polymer ?
#
loop_
_entity_poly.entity_id
_entity_poly.type
_entity_poly.pdbx_seq_one_letter_code
_entity_poly.pdbx_strand_id
1 'polypeptide(L)' 'FFLNKHYIAHVFKAETGYSPMDYVISLRMNRAKALLAETARSISEIAVECGYTDFNHFSKLFKKYAGMSPSRFRKTSGKE' A
#
# COMPACT_ATOMS: atom_id res chain seq x y z
N PHE A 1 12.34 3.76 20.90
CA PHE A 1 13.48 3.80 20.01
C PHE A 1 13.04 4.35 18.66
N PHE A 2 13.95 4.87 17.96
CA PHE A 2 13.60 5.34 16.63
C PHE A 2 14.87 5.45 15.80
N LEU A 3 14.66 5.50 14.49
CA LEU A 3 15.75 5.60 13.55
C LEU A 3 15.55 6.85 12.74
N ASN A 4 16.62 7.52 12.41
CA ASN A 4 16.47 8.68 11.58
C ASN A 4 16.35 8.21 10.12
N LYS A 5 15.95 9.15 9.27
CA LYS A 5 15.69 8.85 7.89
C LYS A 5 16.88 8.28 7.14
N HIS A 6 18.03 8.86 7.39
CA HIS A 6 19.23 8.42 6.67
C HIS A 6 19.61 7.01 7.04
N TYR A 7 19.48 6.70 8.32
CA TYR A 7 19.83 5.35 8.77
C TYR A 7 18.90 4.32 8.16
N ILE A 8 17.60 4.62 8.15
CA ILE A 8 16.63 3.71 7.58
C ILE A 8 16.88 3.49 6.10
N ALA A 9 17.18 4.57 5.38
CA ALA A 9 17.44 4.48 3.96
C ALA A 9 18.63 3.58 3.68
N HIS A 10 19.68 3.76 4.46
CA HIS A 10 20.90 2.99 4.28
C HIS A 10 20.67 1.51 4.57
N VAL A 11 19.99 1.22 5.66
CA VAL A 11 19.74 -0.16 6.06
C VAL A 11 18.88 -0.89 5.05
N PHE A 12 17.79 -0.28 4.65
CA PHE A 12 16.89 -0.94 3.69
C PHE A 12 17.57 -1.20 2.37
N LYS A 13 18.33 -0.24 1.89
CA LYS A 13 18.99 -0.42 0.63
C LYS A 13 20.02 -1.53 0.68
N ALA A 14 20.73 -1.62 1.79
CA ALA A 14 21.77 -2.63 1.95
C ALA A 14 21.21 -4.02 2.18
N GLU A 15 20.08 -4.10 2.88
CA GLU A 15 19.54 -5.39 3.29
C GLU A 15 18.46 -5.94 2.39
N THR A 16 17.62 -5.08 1.86
CA THR A 16 16.46 -5.53 1.10
C THR A 16 16.50 -5.17 -0.37
N GLY A 17 17.33 -4.20 -0.73
CA GLY A 17 17.36 -3.70 -2.09
C GLY A 17 16.26 -2.72 -2.39
N TYR A 18 15.41 -2.41 -1.43
CA TYR A 18 14.35 -1.42 -1.61
C TYR A 18 14.80 -0.05 -1.18
N SER A 19 14.30 0.97 -1.85
CA SER A 19 14.46 2.32 -1.36
C SER A 19 13.47 2.54 -0.22
N PRO A 20 13.71 3.54 0.64
CA PRO A 20 12.76 3.84 1.71
C PRO A 20 11.38 4.16 1.19
N MET A 21 11.27 4.81 0.05
CA MET A 21 9.99 5.14 -0.52
C MET A 21 9.25 3.87 -0.96
N ASP A 22 9.96 2.92 -1.56
CA ASP A 22 9.35 1.65 -1.94
C ASP A 22 8.81 0.91 -0.73
N TYR A 23 9.56 0.97 0.37
CA TYR A 23 9.10 0.35 1.60
C TYR A 23 7.82 0.99 2.11
N VAL A 24 7.78 2.32 2.12
CA VAL A 24 6.59 3.04 2.56
C VAL A 24 5.39 2.68 1.69
N ILE A 25 5.60 2.64 0.38
CA ILE A 25 4.52 2.29 -0.53
C ILE A 25 4.03 0.87 -0.27
N SER A 26 4.93 -0.06 -0.03
CA SER A 26 4.50 -1.43 0.24
C SER A 26 3.69 -1.52 1.53
N LEU A 27 4.05 -0.75 2.55
CA LEU A 27 3.27 -0.71 3.78
C LEU A 27 1.87 -0.14 3.53
N ARG A 28 1.80 0.92 2.73
CA ARG A 28 0.51 1.50 2.39
C ARG A 28 -0.36 0.54 1.61
N MET A 29 0.24 -0.20 0.70
CA MET A 29 -0.51 -1.15 -0.10
C MET A 29 -0.99 -2.33 0.76
N ASN A 30 -0.17 -2.77 1.71
CA ASN A 30 -0.58 -3.82 2.62
C ASN A 30 -1.77 -3.38 3.47
N ARG A 31 -1.73 -2.14 3.93
CA ARG A 31 -2.87 -1.61 4.68
C ARG A 31 -4.12 -1.54 3.81
N ALA A 32 -3.96 -1.11 2.56
CA ALA A 32 -5.08 -1.04 1.64
C ALA A 32 -5.69 -2.43 1.42
N LYS A 33 -4.86 -3.44 1.27
CA LYS A 33 -5.35 -4.80 1.11
C LYS A 33 -6.19 -5.23 2.31
N ALA A 34 -5.70 -4.95 3.50
CA ALA A 34 -6.43 -5.31 4.71
C ALA A 34 -7.77 -4.59 4.77
N LEU A 35 -7.79 -3.30 4.47
CA LEU A 35 -9.03 -2.54 4.51
C LEU A 35 -10.02 -3.02 3.45
N LEU A 36 -9.52 -3.35 2.28
CA LEU A 36 -10.39 -3.85 1.21
C LEU A 36 -11.01 -5.19 1.58
N ALA A 37 -10.25 -6.04 2.24
CA ALA A 37 -10.72 -7.38 2.60
C ALA A 37 -11.58 -7.39 3.86
N GLU A 38 -11.30 -6.49 4.78
CA GLU A 38 -11.91 -6.54 6.12
C GLU A 38 -12.98 -5.49 6.39
N THR A 39 -13.13 -4.51 5.51
CA THR A 39 -14.13 -3.47 5.74
C THR A 39 -15.00 -3.27 4.51
N ALA A 40 -16.10 -2.55 4.70
CA ALA A 40 -16.97 -2.21 3.59
C ALA A 40 -16.74 -0.77 3.11
N ARG A 41 -15.65 -0.15 3.55
CA ARG A 41 -15.34 1.22 3.13
C ARG A 41 -15.17 1.31 1.62
N SER A 42 -15.50 2.47 1.08
CA SER A 42 -15.31 2.66 -0.35
C SER A 42 -13.82 2.66 -0.69
N ILE A 43 -13.52 2.34 -1.92
CA ILE A 43 -12.12 2.31 -2.34
C ILE A 43 -11.51 3.71 -2.26
N SER A 44 -12.29 4.74 -2.55
CA SER A 44 -11.82 6.12 -2.41
C SER A 44 -11.45 6.45 -0.98
N GLU A 45 -12.27 6.03 -0.05
CA GLU A 45 -11.97 6.25 1.36
C GLU A 45 -10.70 5.54 1.78
N ILE A 46 -10.52 4.33 1.29
CA ILE A 46 -9.34 3.56 1.60
C ILE A 46 -8.09 4.23 1.03
N ALA A 47 -8.19 4.77 -0.17
CA ALA A 47 -7.07 5.48 -0.77
C ALA A 47 -6.62 6.65 0.10
N VAL A 48 -7.58 7.44 0.57
CA VAL A 48 -7.28 8.57 1.42
C VAL A 48 -6.69 8.11 2.75
N GLU A 49 -7.26 7.07 3.31
CA GLU A 49 -6.78 6.50 4.57
C GLU A 49 -5.32 6.08 4.44
N CYS A 50 -4.94 5.59 3.28
CA CYS A 50 -3.56 5.14 3.05
C CYS A 50 -2.63 6.26 2.61
N GLY A 51 -3.12 7.49 2.55
CA GLY A 51 -2.27 8.63 2.26
C GLY A 51 -2.27 9.08 0.82
N TYR A 52 -3.25 8.68 0.03
CA TYR A 52 -3.33 9.07 -1.38
C TYR A 52 -4.54 9.94 -1.62
N THR A 53 -4.32 11.14 -2.12
CA THR A 53 -5.42 12.03 -2.45
C THR A 53 -5.91 11.81 -3.87
N ASP A 54 -5.06 11.25 -4.73
CA ASP A 54 -5.40 10.98 -6.12
C ASP A 54 -5.80 9.52 -6.27
N PHE A 55 -7.07 9.28 -6.51
CA PHE A 55 -7.59 7.93 -6.64
C PHE A 55 -6.93 7.17 -7.79
N ASN A 56 -6.70 7.84 -8.91
CA ASN A 56 -6.07 7.19 -10.06
C ASN A 56 -4.65 6.76 -9.74
N HIS A 57 -3.93 7.60 -9.02
CA HIS A 57 -2.57 7.27 -8.61
C HIS A 57 -2.58 6.06 -7.68
N PHE A 58 -3.49 6.07 -6.71
CA PHE A 58 -3.63 4.95 -5.79
C PHE A 58 -3.94 3.65 -6.55
N SER A 59 -4.89 3.70 -7.48
CA SER A 59 -5.29 2.52 -8.23
C SER A 59 -4.15 1.94 -9.03
N LYS A 60 -3.38 2.79 -9.66
CA LYS A 60 -2.24 2.33 -10.44
C LYS A 60 -1.19 1.67 -9.57
N LEU A 61 -0.89 2.28 -8.44
CA LEU A 61 0.06 1.70 -7.52
C LEU A 61 -0.43 0.38 -6.96
N PHE A 62 -1.70 0.34 -6.59
CA PHE A 62 -2.27 -0.88 -6.05
C PHE A 62 -2.20 -2.01 -7.07
N LYS A 63 -2.55 -1.72 -8.31
CA LYS A 63 -2.48 -2.73 -9.35
C LYS A 63 -1.05 -3.23 -9.54
N LYS A 64 -0.09 -2.33 -9.46
CA LYS A 64 1.30 -2.71 -9.60
C LYS A 64 1.75 -3.64 -8.48
N TYR A 65 1.34 -3.35 -7.25
CA TYR A 65 1.79 -4.13 -6.10
C TYR A 65 0.96 -5.35 -5.80
N ALA A 66 -0.32 -5.32 -6.13
CA ALA A 66 -1.21 -6.44 -5.83
C ALA A 66 -1.51 -7.31 -7.03
N GLY A 67 -1.18 -6.84 -8.23
CA GLY A 67 -1.44 -7.60 -9.45
C GLY A 67 -2.84 -7.43 -9.99
N MET A 68 -3.68 -6.66 -9.33
CA MET A 68 -5.04 -6.44 -9.79
C MET A 68 -5.57 -5.14 -9.18
N SER A 69 -6.64 -4.61 -9.76
CA SER A 69 -7.22 -3.37 -9.28
C SER A 69 -7.80 -3.53 -7.87
N PRO A 70 -7.96 -2.43 -7.14
CA PRO A 70 -8.55 -2.54 -5.80
C PRO A 70 -9.94 -3.15 -5.79
N SER A 71 -10.79 -2.81 -6.75
CA SER A 71 -12.14 -3.38 -6.74
C SER A 71 -12.12 -4.86 -7.06
N ARG A 72 -11.24 -5.27 -7.95
CA ARG A 72 -11.10 -6.69 -8.23
C ARG A 72 -10.55 -7.44 -7.04
N PHE A 73 -9.58 -6.84 -6.36
CA PHE A 73 -9.02 -7.47 -5.17
C PHE A 73 -10.09 -7.70 -4.11
N ARG A 74 -10.95 -6.70 -3.91
CA ARG A 74 -12.03 -6.83 -2.93
C ARG A 74 -12.97 -7.98 -3.31
N LYS A 75 -13.28 -8.09 -4.59
CA LYS A 75 -14.15 -9.16 -5.04
C LYS A 75 -13.57 -10.54 -4.76
N THR A 76 -12.28 -10.69 -4.98
CA THR A 76 -11.66 -12.01 -4.82
C THR A 76 -11.33 -12.34 -3.39
N SER A 77 -11.04 -11.35 -2.55
CA SER A 77 -10.67 -11.66 -1.17
C SER A 77 -11.82 -11.51 -0.19
N GLY A 78 -12.75 -10.66 -0.51
CA GLY A 78 -13.86 -10.47 0.41
C GLY A 78 -14.82 -11.59 0.42
N LYS A 79 -14.78 -12.51 -0.30
CA LYS A 79 -15.68 -13.46 -0.35
C LYS A 79 -15.59 -14.59 0.08
N GLU A 80 -15.55 -14.75 0.41
CA GLU A 80 -15.44 -15.70 0.72
C GLU A 80 -16.23 -16.12 0.74
#